data_d6732b039062616cf061da46fdd1bef6
#
_entry.id   d6732b039062616cf061da46fdd1bef6
#
_cell.length_a   1.000
_cell.length_b   1.000
_cell.length_c   1.000
_cell.angle_alpha   90.00
_cell.angle_beta   90.00
_cell.angle_gamma   90.00
#
_symmetry.space_group_name_H-M   'P 1'
#
loop_
_entity.id
_entity.type
_entity.pdbx_description
1 polymer ?
#
loop_
_entity_poly.entity_id
_entity_poly.type
_entity_poly.pdbx_seq_one_letter_code
_entity_poly.pdbx_strand_id
1 'polypeptide(L)'
;MHKKGHYGAALTAYAPVGMGALTLGFDVAAVGGGLIAVGLAMLPDVDMNLPNVAHRGPTHTVHFALGVGAVTGVLGGVIGQAATSQWLLAVGSGFYLALVGGLTIGSHIAADAL
;
A
#
# COMPACT_ATOMS: atom_id res chain seq x y z
N MET A 1 1.78 18.02 3.50
CA MET A 1 1.92 17.90 2.03
C MET A 1 0.54 17.87 1.38
N HIS A 2 0.41 18.40 0.18
CA HIS A 2 -0.84 18.35 -0.57
C HIS A 2 -1.14 16.94 -1.07
N LYS A 3 -2.43 16.68 -1.38
CA LYS A 3 -2.88 15.39 -1.93
C LYS A 3 -2.02 14.93 -3.11
N LYS A 4 -1.75 15.84 -4.06
CA LYS A 4 -0.91 15.52 -5.23
C LYS A 4 0.48 15.05 -4.84
N GLY A 5 1.06 15.66 -3.80
CA GLY A 5 2.35 15.24 -3.28
C GLY A 5 2.32 13.83 -2.70
N HIS A 6 1.27 13.48 -1.96
CA HIS A 6 1.12 12.14 -1.40
C HIS A 6 0.90 11.09 -2.49
N TYR A 7 0.10 11.40 -3.51
CA TYR A 7 -0.06 10.50 -4.66
C TYR A 7 1.27 10.30 -5.38
N GLY A 8 2.02 11.38 -5.61
CA GLY A 8 3.33 11.31 -6.23
C GLY A 8 4.33 10.51 -5.41
N ALA A 9 4.35 10.71 -4.09
CA ALA A 9 5.21 9.96 -3.19
C ALA A 9 4.87 8.47 -3.21
N ALA A 10 3.58 8.12 -3.16
CA ALA A 10 3.13 6.74 -3.21
C ALA A 10 3.55 6.07 -4.52
N LEU A 11 3.32 6.72 -5.65
CA LEU A 11 3.71 6.18 -6.95
C LEU A 11 5.23 6.06 -7.09
N THR A 12 5.98 7.02 -6.58
CA THR A 12 7.44 6.96 -6.58
C THR A 12 7.96 5.78 -5.74
N ALA A 13 7.39 5.60 -4.55
CA ALA A 13 7.75 4.47 -3.69
C ALA A 13 7.36 3.13 -4.33
N TYR A 14 6.23 3.10 -5.01
CA TYR A 14 5.74 1.89 -5.67
C TYR A 14 6.49 1.56 -6.97
N ALA A 15 7.04 2.56 -7.66
CA ALA A 15 7.63 2.38 -8.99
C ALA A 15 8.63 1.20 -9.09
N PRO A 16 9.58 1.02 -8.18
CA PRO A 16 10.49 -0.13 -8.26
C PRO A 16 9.76 -1.47 -8.17
N VAL A 17 8.74 -1.57 -7.33
CA VAL A 17 7.94 -2.78 -7.15
C VAL A 17 7.13 -3.06 -8.41
N GLY A 18 6.47 -2.05 -8.96
CA GLY A 18 5.70 -2.17 -10.20
C GLY A 18 6.58 -2.54 -11.40
N MET A 19 7.74 -1.92 -11.51
CA MET A 19 8.69 -2.24 -12.57
C MET A 19 9.19 -3.69 -12.46
N GLY A 20 9.46 -4.16 -11.25
CA GLY A 20 9.82 -5.54 -11.01
C GLY A 20 8.72 -6.50 -11.46
N ALA A 21 7.47 -6.19 -11.12
CA ALA A 21 6.32 -6.99 -11.52
C ALA A 21 6.18 -7.03 -13.05
N LEU A 22 6.31 -5.89 -13.72
CA LEU A 22 6.28 -5.83 -15.20
C LEU A 22 7.39 -6.66 -15.82
N THR A 23 8.59 -6.56 -15.29
CA THR A 23 9.75 -7.30 -15.80
C THR A 23 9.54 -8.82 -15.71
N LEU A 24 8.84 -9.26 -14.66
CA LEU A 24 8.52 -10.67 -14.45
C LEU A 24 7.25 -11.11 -15.21
N GLY A 25 6.60 -10.22 -15.96
CA GLY A 25 5.40 -10.53 -16.71
C GLY A 25 4.09 -10.43 -15.91
N PHE A 26 4.11 -9.86 -14.71
CA PHE A 26 2.92 -9.70 -13.87
C PHE A 26 2.25 -8.34 -14.11
N ASP A 27 1.74 -8.14 -15.32
CA ASP A 27 1.18 -6.83 -15.73
C ASP A 27 -0.02 -6.43 -14.90
N VAL A 28 -0.92 -7.37 -14.61
CA VAL A 28 -2.11 -7.10 -13.80
C VAL A 28 -1.72 -6.71 -12.37
N ALA A 29 -0.73 -7.40 -11.82
CA ALA A 29 -0.22 -7.08 -10.49
C ALA A 29 0.43 -5.68 -10.47
N ALA A 30 1.17 -5.32 -11.52
CA ALA A 30 1.80 -4.02 -11.62
C ALA A 30 0.77 -2.88 -11.66
N VAL A 31 -0.23 -3.01 -12.51
CA VAL A 31 -1.30 -2.00 -12.65
C VAL A 31 -2.18 -1.97 -11.40
N GLY A 32 -2.61 -3.14 -10.93
CA GLY A 32 -3.45 -3.27 -9.75
C GLY A 32 -2.78 -2.72 -8.50
N GLY A 33 -1.49 -3.02 -8.30
CA GLY A 33 -0.71 -2.48 -7.19
C GLY A 33 -0.60 -0.97 -7.23
N GLY A 34 -0.40 -0.38 -8.42
CA GLY A 34 -0.38 1.06 -8.60
C GLY A 34 -1.70 1.72 -8.23
N LEU A 35 -2.81 1.12 -8.62
CA LEU A 35 -4.15 1.62 -8.26
C LEU A 35 -4.38 1.54 -6.74
N ILE A 36 -3.95 0.47 -6.11
CA ILE A 36 -4.03 0.32 -4.65
C ILE A 36 -3.16 1.37 -3.97
N ALA A 37 -1.94 1.59 -4.46
CA ALA A 37 -1.06 2.61 -3.91
C ALA A 37 -1.70 4.00 -3.94
N VAL A 38 -2.30 4.38 -5.07
CA VAL A 38 -3.03 5.65 -5.18
C VAL A 38 -4.22 5.67 -4.23
N GLY A 39 -5.00 4.58 -4.18
CA GLY A 39 -6.17 4.49 -3.31
C GLY A 39 -5.84 4.63 -1.82
N LEU A 40 -4.69 4.13 -1.40
CA LEU A 40 -4.26 4.19 0.00
C LEU A 40 -3.43 5.42 0.34
N ALA A 41 -3.03 6.22 -0.66
CA ALA A 41 -2.06 7.30 -0.46
C ALA A 41 -2.49 8.32 0.59
N MET A 42 -3.79 8.55 0.73
CA MET A 42 -4.35 9.52 1.68
C MET A 42 -4.94 8.86 2.93
N LEU A 43 -4.80 7.53 3.07
CA LEU A 43 -5.40 6.83 4.22
C LEU A 43 -4.93 7.38 5.59
N PRO A 44 -3.63 7.70 5.80
CA PRO A 44 -3.24 8.26 7.10
C PRO A 44 -3.96 9.56 7.46
N ASP A 45 -4.36 10.34 6.47
CA ASP A 45 -5.05 11.61 6.70
C ASP A 45 -6.54 11.44 7.03
N VAL A 46 -7.04 10.21 7.10
CA VAL A 46 -8.39 9.93 7.58
C VAL A 46 -8.62 10.45 9.01
N ASP A 47 -7.53 10.59 9.78
CA ASP A 47 -7.58 11.12 11.15
C ASP A 47 -8.16 12.54 11.20
N MET A 48 -8.04 13.31 10.13
CA MET A 48 -8.63 14.66 10.05
C MET A 48 -10.15 14.65 10.13
N ASN A 49 -10.79 13.53 9.84
CA ASN A 49 -12.24 13.35 9.86
C ASN A 49 -12.72 12.56 11.09
N LEU A 50 -11.82 12.18 11.99
CA LEU A 50 -12.14 11.40 13.18
C LEU A 50 -12.05 12.30 14.41
N PRO A 51 -13.17 12.44 15.19
CA PRO A 51 -13.23 13.44 16.27
C PRO A 51 -12.30 13.17 17.45
N ASN A 52 -11.94 11.92 17.70
CA ASN A 52 -11.14 11.54 18.87
C ASN A 52 -9.74 11.05 18.53
N VAL A 53 -9.30 11.26 17.28
CA VAL A 53 -7.98 10.83 16.83
C VAL A 53 -7.17 12.06 16.45
N ALA A 54 -6.00 12.21 17.06
CA ALA A 54 -5.12 13.33 16.77
C ALA A 54 -4.57 13.25 15.35
N HIS A 55 -4.60 14.37 14.62
CA HIS A 55 -3.94 14.44 13.30
C HIS A 55 -2.45 14.18 13.46
N ARG A 56 -1.90 13.33 12.60
CA ARG A 56 -0.52 12.84 12.65
C ARG A 56 -0.20 12.06 13.92
N GLY A 57 -1.22 11.56 14.61
CA GLY A 57 -1.08 10.66 15.76
C GLY A 57 -0.94 9.21 15.31
N PRO A 58 -1.88 8.31 15.73
CA PRO A 58 -1.73 6.86 15.48
C PRO A 58 -1.68 6.49 14.00
N THR A 59 -2.34 7.24 13.12
CA THR A 59 -2.37 6.96 11.67
C THR A 59 -1.08 7.37 10.94
N HIS A 60 -0.20 8.08 11.62
CA HIS A 60 1.09 8.53 11.08
C HIS A 60 2.27 7.83 11.77
N THR A 61 2.11 6.56 12.09
CA THR A 61 3.14 5.76 12.76
C THR A 61 3.57 4.59 11.88
N VAL A 62 4.78 4.09 12.12
CA VAL A 62 5.27 2.85 11.50
C VAL A 62 4.35 1.68 11.82
N HIS A 63 3.78 1.64 13.02
CA HIS A 63 2.83 0.60 13.40
C HIS A 63 1.59 0.62 12.51
N PHE A 64 1.09 1.79 12.16
CA PHE A 64 -0.03 1.92 11.23
C PHE A 64 0.35 1.41 9.84
N ALA A 65 1.53 1.76 9.35
CA ALA A 65 2.03 1.26 8.07
C ALA A 65 2.12 -0.27 8.06
N LEU A 66 2.65 -0.85 9.13
CA LEU A 66 2.73 -2.31 9.27
C LEU A 66 1.34 -2.94 9.36
N GLY A 67 0.41 -2.31 10.06
CA GLY A 67 -0.97 -2.78 10.18
C GLY A 67 -1.68 -2.79 8.82
N VAL A 68 -1.58 -1.71 8.07
CA VAL A 68 -2.15 -1.63 6.71
C VAL A 68 -1.50 -2.67 5.81
N GLY A 69 -0.17 -2.82 5.88
CA GLY A 69 0.54 -3.85 5.14
C GLY A 69 0.05 -5.25 5.48
N ALA A 70 -0.18 -5.54 6.75
CA ALA A 70 -0.71 -6.84 7.18
C ALA A 70 -2.12 -7.09 6.62
N VAL A 71 -3.00 -6.09 6.69
CA VAL A 71 -4.37 -6.21 6.17
C VAL A 71 -4.37 -6.41 4.66
N THR A 72 -3.65 -5.59 3.92
CA THR A 72 -3.57 -5.73 2.46
C THR A 72 -2.88 -7.04 2.07
N GLY A 73 -1.94 -7.50 2.87
CA GLY A 73 -1.27 -8.79 2.66
C GLY A 73 -2.23 -9.97 2.81
N VAL A 74 -3.04 -9.98 3.88
CA VAL A 74 -4.05 -11.02 4.09
C VAL A 74 -5.07 -11.02 2.95
N LEU A 75 -5.58 -9.83 2.58
CA LEU A 75 -6.52 -9.70 1.48
C LEU A 75 -5.90 -10.19 0.16
N GLY A 76 -4.65 -9.84 -0.10
CA GLY A 76 -3.93 -10.30 -1.28
C GLY A 76 -3.77 -11.81 -1.33
N GLY A 77 -3.48 -12.43 -0.19
CA GLY A 77 -3.39 -13.88 -0.09
C GLY A 77 -4.72 -14.57 -0.34
N VAL A 78 -5.79 -14.05 0.27
CA VAL A 78 -7.15 -14.60 0.07
C VAL A 78 -7.58 -14.47 -1.38
N ILE A 79 -7.40 -13.30 -1.98
CA ILE A 79 -7.75 -13.06 -3.39
C ILE A 79 -6.91 -13.95 -4.30
N GLY A 80 -5.61 -14.05 -4.07
CA GLY A 80 -4.71 -14.90 -4.84
C GLY A 80 -5.12 -16.37 -4.79
N GLN A 81 -5.49 -16.88 -3.62
CA GLN A 81 -5.97 -18.25 -3.46
C GLN A 81 -7.29 -18.46 -4.19
N ALA A 82 -8.23 -17.51 -4.05
CA ALA A 82 -9.53 -17.61 -4.70
C ALA A 82 -9.41 -17.57 -6.23
N ALA A 83 -8.49 -16.74 -6.75
CA ALA A 83 -8.33 -16.55 -8.19
C ALA A 83 -7.52 -17.67 -8.86
N THR A 84 -6.54 -18.26 -8.16
CA THR A 84 -5.59 -19.18 -8.79
C THR A 84 -5.69 -20.61 -8.26
N SER A 85 -6.22 -20.81 -7.06
CA SER A 85 -6.21 -22.08 -6.34
C SER A 85 -4.80 -22.67 -6.15
N GLN A 86 -3.78 -21.80 -6.21
CA GLN A 86 -2.38 -22.19 -6.06
C GLN A 86 -1.78 -21.43 -4.88
N TRP A 87 -1.40 -22.17 -3.84
CA TRP A 87 -0.93 -21.57 -2.60
C TRP A 87 0.35 -20.73 -2.78
N LEU A 88 1.25 -21.11 -3.71
CA LEU A 88 2.44 -20.30 -3.98
C LEU A 88 2.08 -18.93 -4.55
N LEU A 89 1.11 -18.87 -5.47
CA LEU A 89 0.63 -17.60 -6.01
C LEU A 89 -0.14 -16.81 -4.97
N ALA A 90 -0.87 -17.49 -4.09
CA ALA A 90 -1.55 -16.84 -2.97
C ALA A 90 -0.56 -16.19 -2.02
N VAL A 91 0.50 -16.90 -1.64
CA VAL A 91 1.56 -16.36 -0.78
C VAL A 91 2.25 -15.18 -1.46
N GLY A 92 2.60 -15.32 -2.73
CA GLY A 92 3.21 -14.25 -3.50
C GLY A 92 2.33 -13.00 -3.59
N SER A 93 1.04 -13.17 -3.85
CA SER A 93 0.07 -12.07 -3.89
C SER A 93 -0.06 -11.40 -2.52
N GLY A 94 -0.05 -12.18 -1.45
CA GLY A 94 -0.09 -11.67 -0.09
C GLY A 94 1.12 -10.80 0.21
N PHE A 95 2.33 -11.28 -0.05
CA PHE A 95 3.54 -10.49 0.15
C PHE A 95 3.57 -9.25 -0.72
N TYR A 96 3.13 -9.36 -1.97
CA TYR A 96 3.09 -8.23 -2.90
C TYR A 96 2.19 -7.11 -2.36
N LEU A 97 0.96 -7.44 -1.97
CA LEU A 97 0.03 -6.42 -1.44
C LEU A 97 0.42 -5.94 -0.05
N ALA A 98 1.06 -6.77 0.78
CA ALA A 98 1.63 -6.31 2.04
C ALA A 98 2.69 -5.22 1.79
N LEU A 99 3.56 -5.45 0.81
CA LEU A 99 4.59 -4.50 0.43
C LEU A 99 3.97 -3.20 -0.12
N VAL A 100 2.99 -3.32 -1.01
CA VAL A 100 2.29 -2.15 -1.57
C VAL A 100 1.63 -1.32 -0.47
N GLY A 101 0.88 -1.96 0.42
CA GLY A 101 0.21 -1.26 1.52
C GLY A 101 1.20 -0.59 2.46
N GLY A 102 2.21 -1.31 2.90
CA GLY A 102 3.23 -0.79 3.82
C GLY A 102 4.03 0.36 3.20
N LEU A 103 4.47 0.21 1.95
CA LEU A 103 5.21 1.26 1.26
C LEU A 103 4.36 2.52 1.03
N THR A 104 3.10 2.36 0.68
CA THR A 104 2.21 3.50 0.45
C THR A 104 2.04 4.32 1.72
N ILE A 105 1.72 3.66 2.83
CA ILE A 105 1.56 4.37 4.10
C ILE A 105 2.89 4.96 4.56
N GLY A 106 3.97 4.19 4.43
CA GLY A 106 5.31 4.67 4.76
C GLY A 106 5.71 5.90 3.94
N SER A 107 5.38 5.94 2.66
CA SER A 107 5.68 7.08 1.80
C SER A 107 4.91 8.33 2.20
N HIS A 108 3.64 8.18 2.63
CA HIS A 108 2.84 9.29 3.14
C HIS A 108 3.49 9.87 4.39
N ILE A 109 3.84 9.01 5.35
CA ILE A 109 4.47 9.43 6.59
C ILE A 109 5.80 10.14 6.33
N ALA A 110 6.62 9.56 5.45
CA ALA A 110 7.90 10.14 5.08
C ALA A 110 7.75 11.48 4.39
N ALA A 111 6.77 11.61 3.50
CA ALA A 111 6.49 12.86 2.80
C ALA A 111 6.06 13.97 3.78
N ASP A 112 5.26 13.63 4.77
CA ASP A 112 4.84 14.59 5.79
C ASP A 112 5.99 15.01 6.71
N ALA A 113 7.03 14.19 6.82
CA ALA A 113 8.21 14.51 7.63
C ALA A 113 9.19 15.47 6.93
N LEU A 114 9.03 15.67 5.63
CA LEU A 114 9.87 16.61 4.88
C LEU A 114 9.33 18.06 4.98
#